data_b6d9d12ab92c73f20699440e1de6431d
#
_entry.id   b6d9d12ab92c73f20699440e1de6431d
#
_cell.length_a   1.000
_cell.length_b   1.000
_cell.length_c   1.000
_cell.angle_alpha   90.00
_cell.angle_beta   90.00
_cell.angle_gamma   90.00
#
_symmetry.space_group_name_H-M   'P 1'
#
loop_
_entity.id
_entity.type
_entity.pdbx_description
1 polymer ?
#
loop_
_entity_poly.entity_id
_entity_poly.type
_entity_poly.pdbx_seq_one_letter_code
_entity_poly.pdbx_strand_id
1 'polypeptide(L)'
;MIIEQPAWFLRWLYPHALWRMNKHERAVYLTFDDGPIPEVTPWVLDVLDHYGIKATFFMVGDNIRKHPEVFEMVKARGHRLGNHTFNHIGGLRHGISSYVRNVNKANVYLKTDLFRPPHGWMKWEQYVMVKQRYRVVMWDLVTRDYSKNLNGMFSAIILIVLPTIIIFCLLRNVKRYARNGSIITFHDSLKSHDKLLYALPRAIEWLQSQGYAFKVFD
;
A
#
# COMPACT_ATOMS: atom_id res chain seq x y z
N MET A 1 18.04 -4.83 -1.36
CA MET A 1 17.83 -4.25 -2.69
C MET A 1 16.69 -3.25 -2.57
N ILE A 2 16.91 -2.03 -2.98
CA ILE A 2 15.98 -0.89 -2.82
C ILE A 2 15.18 -0.81 -4.12
N ILE A 3 13.90 -1.15 -4.07
CA ILE A 3 13.08 -1.27 -5.28
C ILE A 3 11.88 -0.33 -5.13
N GLU A 4 11.97 0.90 -5.67
CA GLU A 4 10.83 1.81 -5.82
C GLU A 4 9.84 1.29 -6.86
N GLN A 5 10.37 0.73 -7.95
CA GLN A 5 9.59 0.01 -8.95
C GLN A 5 9.92 -1.49 -8.89
N PRO A 6 8.95 -2.37 -9.12
CA PRO A 6 9.19 -3.81 -9.12
C PRO A 6 10.18 -4.15 -10.23
N ALA A 7 11.18 -4.99 -9.89
CA ALA A 7 12.09 -5.53 -10.87
C ALA A 7 11.27 -6.28 -11.96
N TRP A 8 11.69 -6.14 -13.22
CA TRP A 8 10.95 -6.71 -14.37
C TRP A 8 10.65 -8.21 -14.22
N PHE A 9 11.57 -8.98 -13.64
CA PHE A 9 11.42 -10.43 -13.44
C PHE A 9 10.30 -10.79 -12.45
N LEU A 10 9.93 -9.90 -11.50
CA LEU A 10 8.81 -10.12 -10.59
C LEU A 10 7.48 -10.18 -11.33
N ARG A 11 7.33 -9.40 -12.40
CA ARG A 11 6.14 -9.44 -13.27
C ARG A 11 6.03 -10.78 -14.00
N TRP A 12 7.17 -11.37 -14.31
CA TRP A 12 7.23 -12.70 -14.90
C TRP A 12 6.93 -13.81 -13.90
N LEU A 13 7.34 -13.64 -12.64
CA LEU A 13 7.06 -14.59 -11.55
C LEU A 13 5.56 -14.62 -11.18
N TYR A 14 4.83 -13.50 -11.29
CA TYR A 14 3.40 -13.41 -10.99
C TYR A 14 2.64 -12.82 -12.19
N PRO A 15 2.48 -13.58 -13.30
CA PRO A 15 2.07 -13.04 -14.60
C PRO A 15 0.65 -12.49 -14.64
N HIS A 16 -0.26 -12.97 -13.79
CA HIS A 16 -1.64 -12.50 -13.71
C HIS A 16 -1.90 -11.53 -12.54
N ALA A 17 -0.86 -11.12 -11.84
CA ALA A 17 -1.01 -10.10 -10.80
C ALA A 17 -1.16 -8.72 -11.43
N LEU A 18 -1.93 -7.86 -10.76
CA LEU A 18 -2.13 -6.47 -11.17
C LEU A 18 -0.95 -5.63 -10.71
N TRP A 19 -0.05 -5.29 -11.64
CA TRP A 19 1.12 -4.45 -11.39
C TRP A 19 0.86 -2.99 -11.77
N ARG A 20 -0.06 -2.79 -12.69
CA ARG A 20 -0.45 -1.50 -13.24
C ARG A 20 -1.80 -1.65 -13.94
N MET A 21 -2.65 -0.67 -13.81
CA MET A 21 -3.96 -0.64 -14.44
C MET A 21 -3.90 -0.09 -15.88
N ASN A 22 -5.04 0.35 -16.42
CA ASN A 22 -5.15 0.80 -17.80
C ASN A 22 -4.14 1.92 -18.13
N LYS A 23 -3.25 1.66 -19.08
CA LYS A 23 -2.18 2.59 -19.51
C LYS A 23 -2.69 3.77 -20.35
N HIS A 24 -3.88 3.64 -20.92
CA HIS A 24 -4.48 4.65 -21.79
C HIS A 24 -5.32 5.66 -21.00
N GLU A 25 -5.57 5.38 -19.73
CA GLU A 25 -6.34 6.24 -18.86
C GLU A 25 -5.42 7.05 -17.94
N ARG A 26 -5.63 8.38 -17.91
CA ARG A 26 -4.85 9.27 -17.03
C ARG A 26 -5.38 9.18 -15.60
N ALA A 27 -5.20 8.01 -15.00
CA ALA A 27 -5.65 7.70 -13.65
C ALA A 27 -4.53 7.03 -12.85
N VAL A 28 -4.58 7.16 -11.53
CA VAL A 28 -3.73 6.48 -10.56
C VAL A 28 -4.58 5.81 -9.49
N TYR A 29 -4.02 4.79 -8.85
CA TYR A 29 -4.67 3.99 -7.81
C TYR A 29 -3.84 4.11 -6.53
N LEU A 30 -4.31 4.92 -5.58
CA LEU A 30 -3.67 5.02 -4.27
C LEU A 30 -4.04 3.80 -3.44
N THR A 31 -3.03 3.19 -2.83
CA THR A 31 -3.21 2.03 -1.96
C THR A 31 -2.44 2.21 -0.66
N PHE A 32 -3.01 1.71 0.43
CA PHE A 32 -2.43 1.75 1.77
C PHE A 32 -2.33 0.32 2.30
N ASP A 33 -1.17 -0.04 2.83
CA ASP A 33 -0.89 -1.36 3.40
C ASP A 33 -0.67 -1.25 4.91
N ASP A 34 -0.86 -2.37 5.64
CA ASP A 34 -0.58 -2.59 7.06
C ASP A 34 -1.69 -2.18 8.04
N GLY A 35 -2.57 -1.27 7.72
CA GLY A 35 -3.69 -0.82 8.58
C GLY A 35 -4.70 -1.92 8.95
N PRO A 36 -5.76 -1.57 9.71
CA PRO A 36 -6.02 -0.26 10.32
C PRO A 36 -5.18 -0.01 11.58
N ILE A 37 -4.68 1.21 11.74
CA ILE A 37 -3.91 1.66 12.92
C ILE A 37 -4.55 2.93 13.47
N PRO A 38 -5.01 2.97 14.73
CA PRO A 38 -5.77 4.09 15.29
C PRO A 38 -5.06 5.45 15.21
N GLU A 39 -3.73 5.46 15.33
CA GLU A 39 -2.93 6.68 15.32
C GLU A 39 -2.67 7.22 13.92
N VAL A 40 -2.91 6.40 12.87
CA VAL A 40 -2.50 6.75 11.49
C VAL A 40 -3.68 6.73 10.53
N THR A 41 -4.43 5.63 10.51
CA THR A 41 -5.49 5.41 9.51
C THR A 41 -6.56 6.51 9.51
N PRO A 42 -7.09 6.98 10.68
CA PRO A 42 -8.08 8.07 10.68
C PRO A 42 -7.57 9.35 10.03
N TRP A 43 -6.33 9.74 10.30
CA TRP A 43 -5.72 10.91 9.65
C TRP A 43 -5.60 10.72 8.12
N VAL A 44 -5.20 9.53 7.66
CA VAL A 44 -5.17 9.23 6.21
C VAL A 44 -6.56 9.40 5.59
N LEU A 45 -7.59 8.92 6.27
CA LEU A 45 -8.97 9.07 5.82
C LEU A 45 -9.40 10.54 5.72
N ASP A 46 -9.04 11.37 6.72
CA ASP A 46 -9.35 12.79 6.72
C ASP A 46 -8.66 13.52 5.56
N VAL A 47 -7.41 13.16 5.25
CA VAL A 47 -6.70 13.69 4.06
C VAL A 47 -7.42 13.28 2.77
N LEU A 48 -7.78 12.02 2.62
CA LEU A 48 -8.47 11.53 1.41
C LEU A 48 -9.83 12.23 1.23
N ASP A 49 -10.60 12.43 2.29
CA ASP A 49 -11.87 13.15 2.27
C ASP A 49 -11.68 14.63 1.92
N HIS A 50 -10.63 15.29 2.47
CA HIS A 50 -10.30 16.68 2.13
C HIS A 50 -10.08 16.88 0.62
N TYR A 51 -9.44 15.93 -0.05
CA TYR A 51 -9.22 15.98 -1.50
C TYR A 51 -10.36 15.34 -2.32
N GLY A 52 -11.40 14.82 -1.69
CA GLY A 52 -12.55 14.17 -2.33
C GLY A 52 -12.19 12.89 -3.10
N ILE A 53 -11.18 12.16 -2.65
CA ILE A 53 -10.68 10.96 -3.34
C ILE A 53 -10.90 9.68 -2.54
N LYS A 54 -11.06 8.55 -3.24
CA LYS A 54 -11.12 7.22 -2.62
C LYS A 54 -9.86 6.43 -2.94
N ALA A 55 -9.50 5.53 -2.03
CA ALA A 55 -8.31 4.69 -2.10
C ALA A 55 -8.64 3.24 -1.77
N THR A 56 -7.65 2.35 -1.91
CA THR A 56 -7.79 0.94 -1.52
C THR A 56 -6.86 0.64 -0.35
N PHE A 57 -7.41 0.03 0.70
CA PHE A 57 -6.69 -0.33 1.91
C PHE A 57 -6.49 -1.84 1.97
N PHE A 58 -5.25 -2.30 1.88
CA PHE A 58 -4.87 -3.70 2.09
C PHE A 58 -4.57 -3.93 3.58
N MET A 59 -5.56 -4.46 4.29
CA MET A 59 -5.56 -4.49 5.74
C MET A 59 -5.12 -5.83 6.32
N VAL A 60 -4.46 -5.76 7.47
CA VAL A 60 -4.05 -6.90 8.28
C VAL A 60 -5.22 -7.33 9.17
N GLY A 61 -5.65 -8.59 9.05
CA GLY A 61 -6.84 -9.09 9.76
C GLY A 61 -6.74 -9.01 11.29
N ASP A 62 -5.55 -9.15 11.88
CA ASP A 62 -5.36 -9.01 13.33
C ASP A 62 -5.51 -7.56 13.79
N ASN A 63 -5.14 -6.60 12.95
CA ASN A 63 -5.38 -5.18 13.23
C ASN A 63 -6.88 -4.84 13.16
N ILE A 64 -7.61 -5.43 12.20
CA ILE A 64 -9.08 -5.29 12.14
C ILE A 64 -9.72 -5.84 13.42
N ARG A 65 -9.27 -7.02 13.87
CA ARG A 65 -9.78 -7.63 15.11
C ARG A 65 -9.53 -6.77 16.35
N LYS A 66 -8.38 -6.09 16.39
CA LYS A 66 -7.98 -5.22 17.52
C LYS A 66 -8.65 -3.84 17.46
N HIS A 67 -8.91 -3.32 16.27
CA HIS A 67 -9.39 -1.96 16.02
C HIS A 67 -10.60 -1.97 15.05
N PRO A 68 -11.70 -2.66 15.42
CA PRO A 68 -12.88 -2.77 14.57
C PRO A 68 -13.53 -1.41 14.29
N GLU A 69 -13.44 -0.47 15.22
CA GLU A 69 -13.94 0.90 15.05
C GLU A 69 -13.24 1.63 13.91
N VAL A 70 -11.91 1.52 13.78
CA VAL A 70 -11.14 2.14 12.68
C VAL A 70 -11.45 1.45 11.35
N PHE A 71 -11.62 0.13 11.37
CA PHE A 71 -12.05 -0.61 10.18
C PHE A 71 -13.41 -0.15 9.66
N GLU A 72 -14.39 0.02 10.55
CA GLU A 72 -15.72 0.52 10.15
C GLU A 72 -15.64 1.98 9.63
N MET A 73 -14.74 2.83 10.14
CA MET A 73 -14.51 4.17 9.56
C MET A 73 -14.07 4.08 8.10
N VAL A 74 -13.14 3.18 7.75
CA VAL A 74 -12.68 3.00 6.36
C VAL A 74 -13.83 2.59 5.44
N LYS A 75 -14.67 1.66 5.90
CA LYS A 75 -15.86 1.20 5.15
C LYS A 75 -16.89 2.32 4.98
N ALA A 76 -17.22 3.00 6.07
CA ALA A 76 -18.23 4.06 6.07
C ALA A 76 -17.86 5.22 5.13
N ARG A 77 -16.56 5.49 4.97
CA ARG A 77 -16.06 6.51 4.02
C ARG A 77 -15.96 5.99 2.58
N GLY A 78 -16.39 4.75 2.29
CA GLY A 78 -16.50 4.21 0.93
C GLY A 78 -15.18 3.86 0.26
N HIS A 79 -14.14 3.54 1.03
CA HIS A 79 -12.87 3.06 0.49
C HIS A 79 -12.96 1.57 0.12
N ARG A 80 -12.15 1.15 -0.86
CA ARG A 80 -12.06 -0.24 -1.27
C ARG A 80 -11.19 -1.02 -0.30
N LEU A 81 -11.60 -2.23 0.06
CA LEU A 81 -10.87 -3.11 0.97
C LEU A 81 -10.08 -4.16 0.20
N GLY A 82 -8.90 -4.48 0.68
CA GLY A 82 -8.03 -5.56 0.23
C GLY A 82 -7.47 -6.35 1.41
N ASN A 83 -7.11 -7.58 1.15
CA ASN A 83 -6.58 -8.52 2.14
C ASN A 83 -5.05 -8.47 2.16
N HIS A 84 -4.46 -8.30 3.36
CA HIS A 84 -3.01 -8.29 3.58
C HIS A 84 -2.57 -9.38 4.57
N THR A 85 -3.22 -10.56 4.52
CA THR A 85 -3.13 -11.67 5.46
C THR A 85 -3.66 -11.33 6.88
N PHE A 86 -3.81 -12.35 7.73
CA PHE A 86 -4.30 -12.09 9.09
C PHE A 86 -3.21 -11.58 10.03
N ASN A 87 -2.01 -12.17 9.98
CA ASN A 87 -0.90 -11.82 10.88
C ASN A 87 0.27 -11.13 10.15
N HIS A 88 0.05 -10.55 8.97
CA HIS A 88 1.09 -9.93 8.15
C HIS A 88 2.27 -10.89 7.88
N ILE A 89 1.97 -12.16 7.55
CA ILE A 89 3.00 -13.19 7.34
C ILE A 89 3.55 -13.16 5.90
N GLY A 90 4.88 -13.19 5.78
CA GLY A 90 5.55 -13.32 4.48
C GLY A 90 5.48 -14.76 3.93
N GLY A 91 5.09 -14.92 2.67
CA GLY A 91 4.85 -16.23 2.07
C GLY A 91 6.08 -17.13 2.03
N LEU A 92 7.28 -16.58 1.77
CA LEU A 92 8.51 -17.38 1.65
C LEU A 92 8.88 -18.16 2.93
N ARG A 93 8.51 -17.63 4.10
CA ARG A 93 8.84 -18.22 5.40
C ARG A 93 7.80 -19.21 5.92
N HIS A 94 6.67 -19.39 5.22
CA HIS A 94 5.55 -20.19 5.66
C HIS A 94 5.22 -21.31 4.67
N GLY A 95 4.67 -22.42 5.18
CA GLY A 95 4.15 -23.49 4.33
C GLY A 95 2.89 -23.06 3.58
N ILE A 96 2.56 -23.74 2.49
CA ILE A 96 1.45 -23.40 1.59
C ILE A 96 0.12 -23.33 2.37
N SER A 97 -0.23 -24.42 3.07
CA SER A 97 -1.50 -24.50 3.80
C SER A 97 -1.63 -23.48 4.92
N SER A 98 -0.55 -23.19 5.66
CA SER A 98 -0.57 -22.20 6.74
C SER A 98 -0.74 -20.79 6.18
N TYR A 99 -0.08 -20.48 5.06
CA TYR A 99 -0.22 -19.18 4.39
C TYR A 99 -1.65 -18.96 3.87
N VAL A 100 -2.18 -19.92 3.12
CA VAL A 100 -3.55 -19.84 2.57
C VAL A 100 -4.60 -19.76 3.67
N ARG A 101 -4.44 -20.52 4.77
CA ARG A 101 -5.33 -20.38 5.96
C ARG A 101 -5.26 -18.98 6.56
N ASN A 102 -4.08 -18.38 6.62
CA ASN A 102 -3.91 -17.03 7.15
C ASN A 102 -4.56 -15.96 6.26
N VAL A 103 -4.46 -16.10 4.93
CA VAL A 103 -5.20 -15.27 3.96
C VAL A 103 -6.72 -15.41 4.16
N ASN A 104 -7.22 -16.64 4.19
CA ASN A 104 -8.66 -16.90 4.35
C ASN A 104 -9.20 -16.42 5.71
N LYS A 105 -8.40 -16.52 6.79
CA LYS A 105 -8.75 -16.00 8.11
C LYS A 105 -8.99 -14.49 8.10
N ALA A 106 -8.14 -13.72 7.40
CA ALA A 106 -8.35 -12.28 7.24
C ALA A 106 -9.64 -11.98 6.48
N ASN A 107 -9.96 -12.80 5.47
CA ASN A 107 -11.12 -12.56 4.62
C ASN A 107 -12.48 -12.81 5.31
N VAL A 108 -12.50 -13.41 6.47
CA VAL A 108 -13.70 -13.48 7.32
C VAL A 108 -14.19 -12.08 7.68
N TYR A 109 -13.27 -11.15 7.92
CA TYR A 109 -13.54 -9.75 8.24
C TYR A 109 -13.74 -8.89 6.99
N LEU A 110 -12.85 -9.05 6.01
CA LEU A 110 -12.72 -8.16 4.84
C LEU A 110 -13.76 -8.42 3.75
N LYS A 111 -14.12 -9.68 3.53
CA LYS A 111 -15.06 -10.12 2.46
C LYS A 111 -14.73 -9.49 1.10
N THR A 112 -13.45 -9.53 0.73
CA THR A 112 -12.91 -8.92 -0.49
C THR A 112 -12.34 -9.97 -1.44
N ASP A 113 -12.30 -9.63 -2.72
CA ASP A 113 -11.63 -10.39 -3.78
C ASP A 113 -10.21 -9.88 -4.08
N LEU A 114 -9.76 -8.80 -3.42
CA LEU A 114 -8.43 -8.24 -3.59
C LEU A 114 -7.47 -8.79 -2.54
N PHE A 115 -6.27 -9.14 -2.98
CA PHE A 115 -5.20 -9.62 -2.10
C PHE A 115 -3.86 -9.00 -2.47
N ARG A 116 -3.09 -8.56 -1.48
CA ARG A 116 -1.69 -8.17 -1.65
C ARG A 116 -0.82 -8.97 -0.68
N PRO A 117 0.24 -9.67 -1.16
CA PRO A 117 1.12 -10.43 -0.27
C PRO A 117 2.00 -9.47 0.55
N PRO A 118 2.13 -9.67 1.88
CA PRO A 118 3.09 -8.96 2.70
C PRO A 118 4.50 -9.04 2.10
N HIS A 119 5.21 -7.91 2.12
CA HIS A 119 6.55 -7.75 1.54
C HIS A 119 6.63 -7.98 0.01
N GLY A 120 5.52 -8.23 -0.66
CA GLY A 120 5.48 -8.50 -2.10
C GLY A 120 5.96 -9.88 -2.53
N TRP A 121 6.12 -10.83 -1.60
CA TRP A 121 6.68 -12.14 -1.89
C TRP A 121 5.80 -13.28 -1.39
N MET A 122 5.64 -14.30 -2.25
CA MET A 122 5.05 -15.59 -1.88
C MET A 122 5.65 -16.71 -2.76
N LYS A 123 5.50 -17.95 -2.33
CA LYS A 123 5.90 -19.11 -3.13
C LYS A 123 4.97 -19.26 -4.32
N TRP A 124 5.44 -19.86 -5.40
CA TRP A 124 4.63 -20.07 -6.60
C TRP A 124 3.35 -20.85 -6.30
N GLU A 125 3.42 -21.89 -5.50
CA GLU A 125 2.26 -22.72 -5.13
C GLU A 125 1.24 -21.91 -4.30
N GLN A 126 1.71 -21.03 -3.43
CA GLN A 126 0.84 -20.11 -2.69
C GLN A 126 0.14 -19.15 -3.65
N TYR A 127 0.88 -18.59 -4.63
CA TYR A 127 0.32 -17.72 -5.66
C TYR A 127 -0.76 -18.44 -6.47
N VAL A 128 -0.50 -19.68 -6.92
CA VAL A 128 -1.46 -20.49 -7.67
C VAL A 128 -2.74 -20.72 -6.87
N MET A 129 -2.63 -21.01 -5.57
CA MET A 129 -3.78 -21.21 -4.69
C MET A 129 -4.57 -19.90 -4.45
N VAL A 130 -3.87 -18.82 -4.15
CA VAL A 130 -4.50 -17.53 -3.81
C VAL A 130 -5.21 -16.92 -5.03
N LYS A 131 -4.60 -16.97 -6.22
CA LYS A 131 -5.19 -16.40 -7.45
C LYS A 131 -6.49 -17.06 -7.91
N GLN A 132 -6.83 -18.24 -7.38
CA GLN A 132 -8.11 -18.89 -7.69
C GLN A 132 -9.32 -18.15 -7.07
N ARG A 133 -9.10 -17.38 -5.99
CA ARG A 133 -10.14 -16.68 -5.25
C ARG A 133 -9.94 -15.18 -5.16
N TYR A 134 -8.72 -14.73 -5.44
CA TYR A 134 -8.34 -13.34 -5.27
C TYR A 134 -7.64 -12.79 -6.52
N ARG A 135 -7.92 -11.57 -6.84
CA ARG A 135 -7.08 -10.77 -7.73
C ARG A 135 -5.85 -10.31 -6.94
N VAL A 136 -4.69 -10.82 -7.30
CA VAL A 136 -3.44 -10.45 -6.64
C VAL A 136 -3.01 -9.08 -7.14
N VAL A 137 -2.97 -8.11 -6.24
CA VAL A 137 -2.58 -6.73 -6.53
C VAL A 137 -1.17 -6.49 -6.01
N MET A 138 -0.29 -6.11 -6.90
CA MET A 138 1.08 -5.69 -6.58
C MET A 138 1.17 -4.15 -6.65
N TRP A 139 2.28 -3.60 -7.07
CA TRP A 139 2.48 -2.15 -7.20
C TRP A 139 3.26 -1.80 -8.46
N ASP A 140 3.05 -0.62 -9.01
CA ASP A 140 3.91 -0.01 -10.02
C ASP A 140 4.97 0.89 -9.35
N LEU A 141 4.61 1.44 -8.17
CA LEU A 141 5.45 2.32 -7.36
C LEU A 141 5.22 2.12 -5.87
N VAL A 142 6.29 1.87 -5.11
CA VAL A 142 6.32 1.94 -3.63
C VAL A 142 6.99 3.24 -3.20
N THR A 143 6.35 3.98 -2.32
CA THR A 143 6.86 5.28 -1.84
C THR A 143 8.04 5.15 -0.89
N ARG A 144 8.19 3.99 -0.19
CA ARG A 144 9.22 3.70 0.83
C ARG A 144 9.08 4.51 2.11
N ASP A 145 7.89 4.92 2.43
CA ASP A 145 7.54 5.62 3.67
C ASP A 145 7.92 4.83 4.94
N TYR A 146 7.97 3.50 4.87
CA TYR A 146 8.37 2.60 5.96
C TYR A 146 9.89 2.48 6.18
N SER A 147 10.77 3.02 5.30
CA SER A 147 12.20 2.79 5.35
C SER A 147 12.89 3.51 6.51
N LYS A 148 13.63 2.77 7.34
CA LYS A 148 14.45 3.31 8.44
C LYS A 148 15.80 3.88 7.97
N ASN A 149 16.31 3.45 6.82
CA ASN A 149 17.69 3.72 6.37
C ASN A 149 17.98 5.16 5.95
N LEU A 150 16.98 6.02 5.95
CA LEU A 150 17.20 7.46 5.76
C LEU A 150 17.64 8.16 7.05
N ASN A 151 17.53 7.50 8.21
CA ASN A 151 17.89 8.06 9.51
C ASN A 151 19.33 7.68 9.95
N GLY A 152 20.00 6.74 9.27
CA GLY A 152 21.25 6.13 9.75
C GLY A 152 22.55 6.78 9.29
N MET A 153 22.52 7.75 8.40
CA MET A 153 23.76 8.27 7.79
C MET A 153 24.18 9.67 8.23
N PHE A 154 23.39 10.35 9.06
CA PHE A 154 23.73 11.72 9.48
C PHE A 154 23.39 11.97 10.95
N SER A 155 24.37 11.72 11.80
CA SER A 155 24.34 12.08 13.22
C SER A 155 24.52 13.59 13.41
N ALA A 156 23.73 14.17 14.30
CA ALA A 156 23.91 15.41 15.06
C ALA A 156 23.78 16.80 14.40
N ILE A 157 23.99 17.03 13.11
CA ILE A 157 23.95 18.41 12.54
C ILE A 157 22.64 18.72 11.75
N ILE A 158 21.78 17.73 11.52
CA ILE A 158 20.68 17.82 10.54
C ILE A 158 19.30 17.71 11.16
N LEU A 159 19.12 17.94 12.45
CA LEU A 159 17.79 17.85 13.09
C LEU A 159 16.75 18.83 12.50
N ILE A 160 17.17 19.88 11.82
CA ILE A 160 16.31 20.88 11.16
C ILE A 160 16.11 20.57 9.66
N VAL A 161 17.07 19.90 8.99
CA VAL A 161 17.06 19.65 7.53
C VAL A 161 16.59 18.24 7.17
N LEU A 162 16.66 17.29 8.10
CA LEU A 162 16.37 15.87 7.86
C LEU A 162 14.91 15.58 7.46
N PRO A 163 13.88 16.20 8.06
CA PRO A 163 12.49 16.01 7.60
C PRO A 163 12.37 16.34 6.10
N THR A 164 12.98 17.42 5.68
CA THR A 164 12.89 17.92 4.30
C THR A 164 13.51 16.95 3.26
N ILE A 165 14.63 16.30 3.58
CA ILE A 165 15.32 15.38 2.66
C ILE A 165 14.55 14.07 2.50
N ILE A 166 14.00 13.51 3.58
CA ILE A 166 13.23 12.26 3.56
C ILE A 166 11.91 12.47 2.80
N ILE A 167 11.25 13.57 3.06
CA ILE A 167 10.04 14.03 2.39
C ILE A 167 10.31 14.23 0.90
N PHE A 168 11.44 14.83 0.56
CA PHE A 168 11.86 15.04 -0.82
C PHE A 168 12.04 13.71 -1.56
N CYS A 169 12.57 12.66 -0.92
CA CYS A 169 12.71 11.34 -1.54
C CYS A 169 11.37 10.68 -1.86
N LEU A 170 10.40 10.74 -0.95
CA LEU A 170 9.06 10.16 -1.17
C LEU A 170 8.34 10.85 -2.33
N LEU A 171 8.26 12.19 -2.26
CA LEU A 171 7.62 12.99 -3.30
C LEU A 171 8.37 12.87 -4.63
N ARG A 172 9.72 12.82 -4.60
CA ARG A 172 10.54 12.58 -5.78
C ARG A 172 10.22 11.25 -6.45
N ASN A 173 9.99 10.18 -5.67
CA ASN A 173 9.62 8.88 -6.21
C ASN A 173 8.27 8.95 -6.93
N VAL A 174 7.26 9.59 -6.31
CA VAL A 174 5.96 9.80 -6.97
C VAL A 174 6.13 10.61 -8.25
N LYS A 175 6.80 11.76 -8.18
CA LYS A 175 7.04 12.65 -9.35
C LYS A 175 7.80 11.97 -10.47
N ARG A 176 8.74 11.09 -10.14
CA ARG A 176 9.61 10.43 -11.13
C ARG A 176 8.95 9.24 -11.82
N TYR A 177 8.13 8.47 -11.09
CA TYR A 177 7.69 7.16 -11.54
C TYR A 177 6.19 7.04 -11.77
N ALA A 178 5.37 7.98 -11.25
CA ALA A 178 3.93 7.95 -11.50
C ALA A 178 3.62 8.13 -12.98
N ARG A 179 2.71 7.31 -13.48
CA ARG A 179 2.28 7.27 -14.87
C ARG A 179 0.86 6.71 -14.95
N ASN A 180 0.24 6.81 -16.12
CA ASN A 180 -1.12 6.31 -16.34
C ASN A 180 -1.31 4.89 -15.83
N GLY A 181 -2.32 4.68 -15.01
CA GLY A 181 -2.64 3.38 -14.40
C GLY A 181 -1.71 2.96 -13.26
N SER A 182 -0.82 3.81 -12.74
CA SER A 182 0.08 3.45 -11.64
C SER A 182 -0.69 3.05 -10.39
N ILE A 183 -0.35 1.91 -9.82
CA ILE A 183 -0.71 1.49 -8.47
C ILE A 183 0.38 2.01 -7.55
N ILE A 184 0.05 3.00 -6.72
CA ILE A 184 0.98 3.70 -5.82
C ILE A 184 0.73 3.21 -4.40
N THR A 185 1.76 2.65 -3.76
CA THR A 185 1.65 2.07 -2.43
C THR A 185 2.29 2.95 -1.37
N PHE A 186 1.47 3.34 -0.40
CA PHE A 186 1.82 3.91 0.89
C PHE A 186 1.56 2.87 1.99
N HIS A 187 1.96 3.15 3.23
CA HIS A 187 1.70 2.29 4.38
C HIS A 187 1.10 3.12 5.52
N ASP A 188 -0.12 2.79 5.93
CA ASP A 188 -0.77 3.42 7.10
C ASP A 188 -0.35 2.70 8.40
N SER A 189 0.95 2.77 8.68
CA SER A 189 1.59 2.15 9.84
C SER A 189 2.32 3.19 10.70
N LEU A 190 2.57 2.88 11.98
CA LEU A 190 3.30 3.77 12.89
C LEU A 190 4.69 4.17 12.37
N LYS A 191 5.35 3.27 11.61
CA LYS A 191 6.69 3.55 11.04
C LYS A 191 6.64 4.58 9.91
N SER A 192 5.49 4.72 9.27
CA SER A 192 5.29 5.61 8.13
C SER A 192 4.66 6.94 8.51
N HIS A 193 4.08 7.05 9.71
CA HIS A 193 3.24 8.15 10.16
C HIS A 193 3.84 9.53 9.85
N ASP A 194 5.00 9.85 10.44
CA ASP A 194 5.62 11.18 10.30
C ASP A 194 5.93 11.54 8.84
N LYS A 195 6.23 10.54 8.02
CA LYS A 195 6.51 10.73 6.60
C LYS A 195 5.24 10.94 5.79
N LEU A 196 4.16 10.23 6.15
CA LEU A 196 2.85 10.40 5.51
C LEU A 196 2.31 11.80 5.74
N LEU A 197 2.45 12.37 6.95
CA LEU A 197 1.98 13.73 7.27
C LEU A 197 2.42 14.76 6.23
N TYR A 198 3.60 14.62 5.68
CA TYR A 198 4.13 15.53 4.67
C TYR A 198 3.95 15.06 3.24
N ALA A 199 4.18 13.77 3.02
CA ALA A 199 4.29 13.25 1.67
C ALA A 199 2.93 13.03 1.00
N LEU A 200 1.93 12.56 1.76
CA LEU A 200 0.64 12.19 1.20
C LEU A 200 -0.11 13.40 0.60
N PRO A 201 -0.33 14.51 1.33
CA PRO A 201 -1.02 15.68 0.76
C PRO A 201 -0.31 16.21 -0.49
N ARG A 202 1.01 16.39 -0.42
CA ARG A 202 1.83 16.90 -1.54
C ARG A 202 1.87 15.97 -2.74
N ALA A 203 1.83 14.67 -2.51
CA ALA A 203 1.75 13.69 -3.60
C ALA A 203 0.39 13.77 -4.30
N ILE A 204 -0.70 13.91 -3.54
CA ILE A 204 -2.05 14.08 -4.08
C ILE A 204 -2.14 15.38 -4.89
N GLU A 205 -1.73 16.51 -4.31
CA GLU A 205 -1.71 17.82 -4.99
C GLU A 205 -0.93 17.78 -6.30
N TRP A 206 0.26 17.18 -6.28
CA TRP A 206 1.06 17.05 -7.48
C TRP A 206 0.37 16.16 -8.53
N LEU A 207 -0.19 15.00 -8.14
CA LEU A 207 -0.90 14.12 -9.07
C LEU A 207 -2.12 14.82 -9.66
N GLN A 208 -2.88 15.59 -8.87
CA GLN A 208 -3.98 16.41 -9.36
C GLN A 208 -3.50 17.49 -10.34
N SER A 209 -2.41 18.19 -10.02
CA SER A 209 -1.82 19.21 -10.91
C SER A 209 -1.34 18.62 -12.24
N GLN A 210 -0.98 17.33 -12.26
CA GLN A 210 -0.66 16.61 -13.49
C GLN A 210 -1.92 16.07 -14.21
N GLY A 211 -3.14 16.33 -13.71
CA GLY A 211 -4.41 15.90 -14.33
C GLY A 211 -4.72 14.42 -14.15
N TYR A 212 -4.17 13.74 -13.14
CA TYR A 212 -4.53 12.36 -12.83
C TYR A 212 -5.85 12.30 -12.08
N ALA A 213 -6.75 11.43 -12.54
CA ALA A 213 -7.91 10.97 -11.78
C ALA A 213 -7.47 9.90 -10.75
N PHE A 214 -8.17 9.85 -9.61
CA PHE A 214 -7.94 8.84 -8.58
C PHE A 214 -9.03 7.78 -8.67
N LYS A 215 -8.63 6.51 -8.80
CA LYS A 215 -9.55 5.39 -8.93
C LYS A 215 -9.28 4.31 -7.89
N VAL A 216 -10.26 3.48 -7.64
CA VAL A 216 -10.17 2.24 -6.86
C VAL A 216 -10.32 1.04 -7.79
N PHE A 217 -9.98 -0.15 -7.31
CA PHE A 217 -10.23 -1.39 -8.04
C PHE A 217 -11.75 -1.69 -8.04
N ASP A 218 -12.27 -2.04 -9.20
CA ASP A 218 -13.66 -2.46 -9.40
C ASP A 218 -13.97 -3.78 -8.67
#